data_24606fbe92f83ca0e2a9a2b5b6e2ebbd
#
_entry.id   24606fbe92f83ca0e2a9a2b5b6e2ebbd
#
_cell.length_a   1.000
_cell.length_b   1.000
_cell.length_c   1.000
_cell.angle_alpha   90.00
_cell.angle_beta   90.00
_cell.angle_gamma   90.00
#
_symmetry.space_group_name_H-M   'P 1'
#
loop_
_entity.id
_entity.type
_entity.pdbx_description
1 polymer ?
#
loop_
_entity_poly.entity_id
_entity_poly.type
_entity_poly.pdbx_seq_one_letter_code
_entity_poly.pdbx_strand_id
1 'polypeptide(L)'
;MAERLVDHFHIVIPILNGHSGSDLSFTSIENNAKEIIAYIDENFEGHILLIGGLSLGGQILVEMLSQRSSICEFAIIESALVLPMKLTTAFIKPVYSMCYPLIKKRWFAKVQFRALHIKAELFENYYADTVNISENDMVAFLMANSNYSVKDTLSDCKSKVLVLVGSKENSIMKKSARIIADHLLTSRLEVMENYYHGDFSINHSGQYVKKLLQLISN
;
A
#
# COMPACT_ATOMS: atom_id res chain seq x y z
N MET A 1 -5.42 14.05 0.75
CA MET A 1 -5.07 13.82 -0.67
C MET A 1 -6.32 13.77 -1.54
N ALA A 2 -7.27 12.90 -1.27
CA ALA A 2 -8.53 12.79 -2.03
C ALA A 2 -9.23 14.15 -2.23
N GLU A 3 -9.42 14.94 -1.16
CA GLU A 3 -10.01 16.29 -1.20
C GLU A 3 -9.41 17.23 -2.26
N ARG A 4 -8.16 16.99 -2.68
CA ARG A 4 -7.48 17.80 -3.70
C ARG A 4 -7.72 17.31 -5.13
N LEU A 5 -8.38 16.18 -5.28
CA LEU A 5 -8.60 15.50 -6.55
C LEU A 5 -10.07 15.40 -6.92
N VAL A 6 -11.00 15.54 -5.95
CA VAL A 6 -12.45 15.35 -6.18
C VAL A 6 -13.06 16.31 -7.19
N ASP A 7 -12.47 17.48 -7.38
CA ASP A 7 -12.95 18.44 -8.39
C ASP A 7 -12.61 18.01 -9.83
N HIS A 8 -11.71 17.03 -9.99
CA HIS A 8 -11.19 16.61 -11.30
C HIS A 8 -11.43 15.12 -11.58
N PHE A 9 -11.63 14.30 -10.55
CA PHE A 9 -11.71 12.84 -10.67
C PHE A 9 -12.78 12.25 -9.77
N HIS A 10 -13.41 11.19 -10.23
CA HIS A 10 -14.17 10.30 -9.35
C HIS A 10 -13.15 9.46 -8.54
N ILE A 11 -13.14 9.64 -7.22
CA ILE A 11 -12.19 8.99 -6.32
C ILE A 11 -12.88 7.85 -5.58
N VAL A 12 -12.30 6.66 -5.70
CA VAL A 12 -12.70 5.47 -4.92
C VAL A 12 -11.57 5.08 -3.99
N ILE A 13 -11.88 4.90 -2.71
CA ILE A 13 -10.93 4.46 -1.69
C ILE A 13 -11.48 3.18 -1.08
N PRO A 14 -11.01 1.99 -1.52
CA PRO A 14 -11.49 0.73 -0.97
C PRO A 14 -11.01 0.55 0.47
N ILE A 15 -11.89 0.03 1.33
CA ILE A 15 -11.51 -0.48 2.65
C ILE A 15 -11.03 -1.90 2.46
N LEU A 16 -9.78 -2.17 2.81
CA LEU A 16 -9.20 -3.51 2.67
C LEU A 16 -9.78 -4.46 3.71
N ASN A 17 -9.93 -5.73 3.34
CA ASN A 17 -10.39 -6.76 4.25
C ASN A 17 -9.50 -6.82 5.52
N GLY A 18 -10.14 -7.04 6.68
CA GLY A 18 -9.45 -7.07 7.97
C GLY A 18 -9.03 -5.71 8.53
N HIS A 19 -9.36 -4.60 7.84
CA HIS A 19 -9.10 -3.25 8.32
C HIS A 19 -10.37 -2.63 8.93
N SER A 20 -10.18 -1.58 9.73
CA SER A 20 -11.30 -0.86 10.35
C SER A 20 -12.31 -0.41 9.29
N GLY A 21 -13.60 -0.74 9.52
CA GLY A 21 -14.68 -0.47 8.58
C GLY A 21 -14.96 -1.57 7.55
N SER A 22 -14.20 -2.67 7.54
CA SER A 22 -14.51 -3.86 6.74
C SER A 22 -15.26 -4.90 7.58
N ASP A 23 -16.30 -5.49 6.99
CA ASP A 23 -17.01 -6.64 7.58
C ASP A 23 -16.35 -7.99 7.22
N LEU A 24 -15.35 -7.98 6.36
CA LEU A 24 -14.63 -9.16 5.89
C LEU A 24 -13.25 -9.26 6.56
N SER A 25 -12.87 -10.47 6.99
CA SER A 25 -11.53 -10.73 7.52
C SER A 25 -10.48 -10.75 6.41
N PHE A 26 -9.25 -10.35 6.76
CA PHE A 26 -8.13 -10.43 5.84
C PHE A 26 -7.74 -11.89 5.55
N THR A 27 -7.68 -12.25 4.29
CA THR A 27 -7.28 -13.60 3.85
C THR A 27 -5.89 -13.60 3.20
N SER A 28 -5.71 -12.82 2.14
CA SER A 28 -4.43 -12.68 1.44
C SER A 28 -4.38 -11.39 0.61
N ILE A 29 -3.19 -11.02 0.14
CA ILE A 29 -2.96 -9.93 -0.81
C ILE A 29 -3.67 -10.25 -2.13
N GLU A 30 -3.56 -11.50 -2.59
CA GLU A 30 -4.15 -11.98 -3.84
C GLU A 30 -5.68 -11.88 -3.84
N ASN A 31 -6.30 -12.19 -2.71
CA ASN A 31 -7.76 -12.12 -2.58
C ASN A 31 -8.25 -10.67 -2.56
N ASN A 32 -7.60 -9.79 -1.80
CA ASN A 32 -7.93 -8.37 -1.81
C ASN A 32 -7.75 -7.77 -3.23
N ALA A 33 -6.68 -8.14 -3.94
CA ALA A 33 -6.48 -7.72 -5.33
C ALA A 33 -7.61 -8.20 -6.23
N LYS A 34 -8.02 -9.48 -6.13
CA LYS A 34 -9.11 -10.07 -6.91
C LYS A 34 -10.46 -9.36 -6.65
N GLU A 35 -10.76 -9.04 -5.40
CA GLU A 35 -12.02 -8.37 -5.05
C GLU A 35 -12.04 -6.93 -5.57
N ILE A 36 -10.93 -6.19 -5.51
CA ILE A 36 -10.84 -4.84 -6.09
C ILE A 36 -10.95 -4.91 -7.63
N ILE A 37 -10.33 -5.91 -8.27
CA ILE A 37 -10.48 -6.14 -9.71
C ILE A 37 -11.95 -6.40 -10.07
N ALA A 38 -12.65 -7.26 -9.31
CA ALA A 38 -14.06 -7.55 -9.54
C ALA A 38 -14.93 -6.29 -9.39
N TYR A 39 -14.64 -5.45 -8.39
CA TYR A 39 -15.32 -4.17 -8.23
C TYR A 39 -15.11 -3.23 -9.42
N ILE A 40 -13.88 -3.19 -9.98
CA ILE A 40 -13.57 -2.41 -11.19
C ILE A 40 -14.33 -2.96 -12.39
N ASP A 41 -14.45 -4.28 -12.53
CA ASP A 41 -15.21 -4.93 -13.61
C ASP A 41 -16.69 -4.57 -13.54
N GLU A 42 -17.27 -4.59 -12.36
CA GLU A 42 -18.69 -4.34 -12.16
C GLU A 42 -19.08 -2.86 -12.32
N ASN A 43 -18.18 -1.93 -11.97
CA ASN A 43 -18.52 -0.51 -11.86
C ASN A 43 -17.84 0.39 -12.91
N PHE A 44 -16.77 -0.10 -13.59
CA PHE A 44 -15.93 0.72 -14.47
C PHE A 44 -15.52 0.00 -15.77
N GLU A 45 -16.33 -0.95 -16.24
CA GLU A 45 -16.06 -1.69 -17.48
C GLU A 45 -14.68 -2.37 -17.53
N GLY A 46 -14.13 -2.73 -16.36
CA GLY A 46 -12.89 -3.46 -16.22
C GLY A 46 -11.59 -2.66 -16.38
N HIS A 47 -11.70 -1.33 -16.55
CA HIS A 47 -10.53 -0.46 -16.74
C HIS A 47 -10.73 0.92 -16.09
N ILE A 48 -9.69 1.46 -15.47
CA ILE A 48 -9.73 2.81 -14.87
C ILE A 48 -8.49 3.62 -15.24
N LEU A 49 -8.57 4.93 -15.05
CA LEU A 49 -7.49 5.84 -15.43
C LEU A 49 -6.23 5.62 -14.57
N LEU A 50 -6.36 5.57 -13.24
CA LEU A 50 -5.21 5.50 -12.34
C LEU A 50 -5.51 4.73 -11.06
N ILE A 51 -4.54 3.91 -10.62
CA ILE A 51 -4.54 3.27 -9.30
C ILE A 51 -3.30 3.71 -8.53
N GLY A 52 -3.48 4.10 -7.27
CA GLY A 52 -2.39 4.39 -6.34
C GLY A 52 -2.39 3.45 -5.14
N GLY A 53 -1.22 2.98 -4.71
CA GLY A 53 -1.07 2.14 -3.52
C GLY A 53 0.17 2.45 -2.71
N LEU A 54 0.00 2.52 -1.37
CA LEU A 54 1.07 2.69 -0.40
C LEU A 54 1.25 1.42 0.43
N SER A 55 2.49 0.97 0.64
CA SER A 55 2.83 -0.14 1.55
C SER A 55 2.06 -1.42 1.21
N LEU A 56 1.17 -1.92 2.09
CA LEU A 56 0.26 -3.05 1.80
C LEU A 56 -0.62 -2.76 0.58
N GLY A 57 -1.17 -1.54 0.46
CA GLY A 57 -1.91 -1.12 -0.72
C GLY A 57 -1.06 -1.13 -1.99
N GLY A 58 0.24 -0.82 -1.87
CA GLY A 58 1.21 -0.96 -2.95
C GLY A 58 1.45 -2.43 -3.35
N GLN A 59 1.50 -3.36 -2.40
CA GLN A 59 1.60 -4.80 -2.69
C GLN A 59 0.34 -5.33 -3.38
N ILE A 60 -0.85 -4.90 -2.91
CA ILE A 60 -2.13 -5.25 -3.54
C ILE A 60 -2.15 -4.71 -4.98
N LEU A 61 -1.68 -3.48 -5.22
CA LEU A 61 -1.59 -2.93 -6.57
C LEU A 61 -0.61 -3.73 -7.46
N VAL A 62 0.57 -4.10 -6.95
CA VAL A 62 1.51 -5.00 -7.68
C VAL A 62 0.83 -6.30 -8.06
N GLU A 63 0.05 -6.89 -7.14
CA GLU A 63 -0.71 -8.10 -7.38
C GLU A 63 -1.82 -7.91 -8.41
N MET A 64 -2.57 -6.78 -8.36
CA MET A 64 -3.59 -6.45 -9.35
C MET A 64 -3.00 -6.33 -10.76
N LEU A 65 -1.85 -5.65 -10.90
CA LEU A 65 -1.13 -5.53 -12.18
C LEU A 65 -0.62 -6.87 -12.70
N SER A 66 -0.29 -7.81 -11.78
CA SER A 66 0.12 -9.18 -12.12
C SER A 66 -1.05 -10.05 -12.55
N GLN A 67 -2.24 -9.85 -11.97
CA GLN A 67 -3.46 -10.60 -12.31
C GLN A 67 -4.13 -10.07 -13.57
N ARG A 68 -4.02 -8.76 -13.85
CA ARG A 68 -4.62 -8.12 -15.02
C ARG A 68 -3.71 -7.04 -15.61
N SER A 69 -3.12 -7.33 -16.75
CA SER A 69 -2.10 -6.52 -17.40
C SER A 69 -2.56 -5.13 -17.84
N SER A 70 -3.87 -4.91 -18.06
CA SER A 70 -4.45 -3.66 -18.59
C SER A 70 -5.57 -3.11 -17.70
N ILE A 71 -5.46 -3.25 -16.37
CA ILE A 71 -6.51 -2.80 -15.44
C ILE A 71 -6.60 -1.27 -15.33
N CYS A 72 -5.50 -0.57 -15.56
CA CYS A 72 -5.46 0.90 -15.53
C CYS A 72 -4.46 1.43 -16.55
N GLU A 73 -4.59 2.73 -16.90
CA GLU A 73 -3.63 3.41 -17.76
C GLU A 73 -2.36 3.79 -16.99
N PHE A 74 -2.52 4.29 -15.76
CA PHE A 74 -1.44 4.72 -14.88
C PHE A 74 -1.48 4.00 -13.53
N ALA A 75 -0.31 3.75 -12.94
CA ALA A 75 -0.20 3.23 -11.59
C ALA A 75 0.88 3.96 -10.79
N ILE A 76 0.63 4.20 -9.49
CA ILE A 76 1.64 4.73 -8.56
C ILE A 76 1.80 3.76 -7.41
N ILE A 77 2.99 3.18 -7.29
CA ILE A 77 3.36 2.22 -6.24
C ILE A 77 4.33 2.91 -5.29
N GLU A 78 3.92 3.17 -4.05
CA GLU A 78 4.79 3.76 -3.03
C GLU A 78 5.14 2.75 -1.95
N SER A 79 6.44 2.53 -1.72
CA SER A 79 6.97 1.78 -0.57
C SER A 79 6.38 0.36 -0.42
N ALA A 80 6.23 -0.38 -1.52
CA ALA A 80 5.74 -1.76 -1.50
C ALA A 80 6.88 -2.75 -1.24
N LEU A 81 6.71 -3.63 -0.25
CA LEU A 81 7.66 -4.71 0.08
C LEU A 81 7.37 -5.93 -0.80
N VAL A 82 8.36 -6.38 -1.60
CA VAL A 82 8.23 -7.58 -2.45
C VAL A 82 9.36 -8.60 -2.24
N LEU A 83 10.13 -8.42 -1.19
CA LEU A 83 11.17 -9.37 -0.77
C LEU A 83 10.69 -10.10 0.48
N PRO A 84 10.40 -11.41 0.40
CA PRO A 84 9.96 -12.18 1.56
C PRO A 84 10.99 -12.18 2.70
N MET A 85 10.52 -11.86 3.91
CA MET A 85 11.32 -11.86 5.14
C MET A 85 10.94 -13.04 6.01
N LYS A 86 11.26 -14.27 5.58
CA LYS A 86 10.83 -15.54 6.21
C LYS A 86 11.06 -15.57 7.71
N LEU A 87 12.21 -15.08 8.19
CA LEU A 87 12.52 -15.06 9.62
C LEU A 87 11.60 -14.11 10.38
N THR A 88 11.39 -12.90 9.87
CA THR A 88 10.43 -11.92 10.43
C THR A 88 9.03 -12.50 10.47
N THR A 89 8.58 -13.12 9.37
CA THR A 89 7.25 -13.73 9.25
C THR A 89 7.02 -14.79 10.34
N ALA A 90 8.01 -15.62 10.65
CA ALA A 90 7.90 -16.66 11.68
C ALA A 90 7.66 -16.08 13.09
N PHE A 91 8.16 -14.87 13.36
CA PHE A 91 8.00 -14.22 14.67
C PHE A 91 6.77 -13.30 14.77
N ILE A 92 6.09 -12.98 13.67
CA ILE A 92 4.93 -12.08 13.70
C ILE A 92 3.86 -12.61 14.65
N LYS A 93 3.37 -13.83 14.44
CA LYS A 93 2.29 -14.38 15.25
C LYS A 93 2.62 -14.38 16.76
N PRO A 94 3.70 -15.00 17.25
CA PRO A 94 3.99 -15.03 18.68
C PRO A 94 4.19 -13.64 19.29
N VAL A 95 4.89 -12.72 18.58
CA VAL A 95 5.16 -11.38 19.09
C VAL A 95 3.87 -10.53 19.12
N TYR A 96 3.11 -10.52 18.03
CA TYR A 96 1.89 -9.69 17.96
C TYR A 96 0.78 -10.21 18.88
N SER A 97 0.57 -11.52 19.00
CA SER A 97 -0.39 -12.07 19.96
C SER A 97 -0.04 -11.69 21.41
N MET A 98 1.24 -11.69 21.76
CA MET A 98 1.67 -11.24 23.07
C MET A 98 1.48 -9.74 23.29
N CYS A 99 1.75 -8.93 22.26
CA CYS A 99 1.68 -7.46 22.33
C CYS A 99 0.29 -6.88 22.03
N TYR A 100 -0.63 -7.67 21.49
CA TYR A 100 -1.94 -7.18 21.03
C TYR A 100 -2.74 -6.42 22.10
N PRO A 101 -2.81 -6.85 23.37
CA PRO A 101 -3.47 -6.07 24.41
C PRO A 101 -2.86 -4.68 24.63
N LEU A 102 -1.55 -4.51 24.33
CA LEU A 102 -0.84 -3.23 24.43
C LEU A 102 -1.19 -2.29 23.28
N ILE A 103 -1.44 -2.84 22.08
CA ILE A 103 -1.81 -2.04 20.89
C ILE A 103 -3.08 -1.22 21.17
N LYS A 104 -4.01 -1.76 21.95
CA LYS A 104 -5.23 -1.06 22.40
C LYS A 104 -4.96 0.01 23.47
N LYS A 105 -3.76 0.11 24.00
CA LYS A 105 -3.40 1.14 24.99
C LYS A 105 -2.86 2.39 24.29
N ARG A 106 -3.52 3.52 24.56
CA ARG A 106 -3.22 4.81 23.90
C ARG A 106 -1.76 5.25 24.01
N TRP A 107 -1.10 4.99 25.14
CA TRP A 107 0.32 5.32 25.32
C TRP A 107 1.21 4.49 24.38
N PHE A 108 0.90 3.20 24.22
CA PHE A 108 1.65 2.30 23.33
C PHE A 108 1.42 2.67 21.88
N ALA A 109 0.17 2.93 21.49
CA ALA A 109 -0.18 3.43 20.16
C ALA A 109 0.56 4.74 19.81
N LYS A 110 0.74 5.67 20.79
CA LYS A 110 1.54 6.88 20.58
C LYS A 110 3.01 6.59 20.29
N VAL A 111 3.60 5.58 20.93
CA VAL A 111 5.00 5.17 20.66
C VAL A 111 5.10 4.61 19.24
N GLN A 112 4.19 3.71 18.85
CA GLN A 112 4.15 3.16 17.49
C GLN A 112 3.94 4.25 16.44
N PHE A 113 2.97 5.14 16.66
CA PHE A 113 2.65 6.22 15.74
C PHE A 113 3.84 7.16 15.48
N ARG A 114 4.61 7.50 16.54
CA ARG A 114 5.83 8.30 16.39
C ARG A 114 6.87 7.65 15.48
N ALA A 115 6.96 6.32 15.51
CA ALA A 115 7.89 5.58 14.66
C ALA A 115 7.49 5.58 13.17
N LEU A 116 6.22 5.90 12.86
CA LEU A 116 5.73 6.02 11.48
C LEU A 116 6.10 7.35 10.81
N HIS A 117 6.60 8.33 11.57
CA HIS A 117 6.91 9.68 11.07
C HIS A 117 5.73 10.40 10.39
N ILE A 118 4.51 10.10 10.83
CA ILE A 118 3.26 10.69 10.34
C ILE A 118 2.93 11.96 11.16
N LYS A 119 2.26 12.93 10.55
CA LYS A 119 1.83 14.17 11.20
C LYS A 119 1.02 13.89 12.45
N ALA A 120 1.36 14.58 13.55
CA ALA A 120 0.76 14.34 14.86
C ALA A 120 -0.77 14.50 14.90
N GLU A 121 -1.33 15.35 14.04
CA GLU A 121 -2.78 15.57 13.89
C GLU A 121 -3.55 14.34 13.45
N LEU A 122 -2.88 13.37 12.82
CA LEU A 122 -3.49 12.10 12.35
C LEU A 122 -3.52 11.01 13.43
N PHE A 123 -3.00 11.27 14.64
CA PHE A 123 -2.92 10.25 15.69
C PHE A 123 -4.30 9.72 16.11
N GLU A 124 -5.31 10.57 16.21
CA GLU A 124 -6.63 10.15 16.67
C GLU A 124 -7.27 9.18 15.65
N ASN A 125 -7.17 9.48 14.36
CA ASN A 125 -7.66 8.60 13.30
C ASN A 125 -6.89 7.27 13.30
N TYR A 126 -5.56 7.33 13.34
CA TYR A 126 -4.72 6.13 13.45
C TYR A 126 -5.12 5.25 14.65
N TYR A 127 -5.32 5.86 15.82
CA TYR A 127 -5.69 5.12 17.02
C TYR A 127 -7.07 4.50 16.91
N ALA A 128 -8.07 5.27 16.44
CA ALA A 128 -9.44 4.79 16.24
C ALA A 128 -9.48 3.59 15.28
N ASP A 129 -8.75 3.64 14.17
CA ASP A 129 -8.68 2.55 13.21
C ASP A 129 -7.95 1.34 13.78
N THR A 130 -6.79 1.56 14.41
CA THR A 130 -5.94 0.46 14.91
C THR A 130 -6.62 -0.37 16.01
N VAL A 131 -7.38 0.26 16.93
CA VAL A 131 -8.05 -0.46 18.02
C VAL A 131 -9.22 -1.34 17.56
N ASN A 132 -9.77 -1.04 16.37
CA ASN A 132 -10.88 -1.78 15.77
C ASN A 132 -10.43 -2.98 14.92
N ILE A 133 -9.14 -3.10 14.61
CA ILE A 133 -8.61 -4.26 13.90
C ILE A 133 -8.55 -5.46 14.86
N SER A 134 -9.04 -6.62 14.44
CA SER A 134 -8.93 -7.85 15.23
C SER A 134 -7.48 -8.35 15.32
N GLU A 135 -7.15 -9.12 16.37
CA GLU A 135 -5.82 -9.75 16.46
C GLU A 135 -5.53 -10.65 15.26
N ASN A 136 -6.52 -11.46 14.87
CA ASN A 136 -6.35 -12.39 13.76
C ASN A 136 -6.09 -11.67 12.44
N ASP A 137 -6.83 -10.61 12.16
CA ASP A 137 -6.64 -9.81 10.93
C ASP A 137 -5.30 -9.10 10.94
N MET A 138 -4.91 -8.50 12.08
CA MET A 138 -3.62 -7.84 12.23
C MET A 138 -2.45 -8.81 11.97
N VAL A 139 -2.48 -9.99 12.56
CA VAL A 139 -1.47 -11.03 12.34
C VAL A 139 -1.51 -11.48 10.87
N ALA A 140 -2.69 -11.70 10.30
CA ALA A 140 -2.84 -12.19 8.93
C ALA A 140 -2.25 -11.22 7.90
N PHE A 141 -2.61 -9.93 7.96
CA PHE A 141 -2.07 -8.98 6.98
C PHE A 141 -0.58 -8.68 7.20
N LEU A 142 -0.07 -8.69 8.42
CA LEU A 142 1.37 -8.53 8.68
C LEU A 142 2.17 -9.72 8.16
N MET A 143 1.67 -10.94 8.32
CA MET A 143 2.30 -12.14 7.76
C MET A 143 2.29 -12.09 6.23
N ALA A 144 1.16 -11.74 5.61
CA ALA A 144 1.06 -11.59 4.17
C ALA A 144 2.01 -10.49 3.66
N ASN A 145 2.02 -9.32 4.30
CA ASN A 145 2.91 -8.20 3.97
C ASN A 145 4.38 -8.61 4.00
N SER A 146 4.80 -9.38 5.01
CA SER A 146 6.21 -9.79 5.17
C SER A 146 6.62 -10.98 4.30
N ASN A 147 5.67 -11.67 3.66
CA ASN A 147 5.94 -12.88 2.85
C ASN A 147 5.61 -12.72 1.37
N TYR A 148 5.12 -11.57 0.94
CA TYR A 148 4.76 -11.33 -0.46
C TYR A 148 5.99 -11.24 -1.36
N SER A 149 5.88 -11.79 -2.56
CA SER A 149 6.86 -11.68 -3.65
C SER A 149 6.19 -11.32 -4.96
N VAL A 150 6.91 -10.56 -5.80
CA VAL A 150 6.46 -10.25 -7.15
C VAL A 150 6.29 -11.53 -7.97
N LYS A 151 5.31 -11.54 -8.87
CA LYS A 151 5.05 -12.65 -9.81
C LYS A 151 5.61 -12.32 -11.19
N ASP A 152 6.04 -13.33 -11.92
CA ASP A 152 6.60 -13.16 -13.27
C ASP A 152 5.59 -12.50 -14.23
N THR A 153 4.28 -12.74 -14.02
CA THR A 153 3.19 -12.11 -14.80
C THR A 153 3.13 -10.59 -14.66
N LEU A 154 3.84 -9.98 -13.70
CA LEU A 154 3.94 -8.52 -13.61
C LEU A 154 4.60 -7.93 -14.87
N SER A 155 5.45 -8.68 -15.55
CA SER A 155 6.09 -8.26 -16.81
C SER A 155 5.10 -8.03 -17.97
N ASP A 156 3.89 -8.60 -17.88
CA ASP A 156 2.84 -8.42 -18.89
C ASP A 156 2.06 -7.10 -18.71
N CYS A 157 2.33 -6.36 -17.63
CA CYS A 157 1.64 -5.10 -17.30
C CYS A 157 1.84 -4.06 -18.41
N LYS A 158 0.73 -3.46 -18.84
CA LYS A 158 0.70 -2.44 -19.91
C LYS A 158 0.56 -1.01 -19.37
N SER A 159 0.31 -0.85 -18.08
CA SER A 159 0.17 0.45 -17.44
C SER A 159 1.51 1.20 -17.40
N LYS A 160 1.46 2.52 -17.48
CA LYS A 160 2.62 3.37 -17.14
C LYS A 160 2.76 3.44 -15.63
N VAL A 161 3.84 2.89 -15.07
CA VAL A 161 3.98 2.73 -13.62
C VAL A 161 5.05 3.66 -13.05
N LEU A 162 4.68 4.44 -12.03
CA LEU A 162 5.61 5.20 -11.22
C LEU A 162 5.84 4.45 -9.89
N VAL A 163 7.08 4.02 -9.67
CA VAL A 163 7.49 3.37 -8.42
C VAL A 163 8.22 4.39 -7.55
N LEU A 164 7.77 4.58 -6.32
CA LEU A 164 8.29 5.56 -5.37
C LEU A 164 8.82 4.88 -4.11
N VAL A 165 9.97 5.35 -3.62
CA VAL A 165 10.55 4.91 -2.33
C VAL A 165 11.30 6.05 -1.67
N GLY A 166 11.19 6.20 -0.35
CA GLY A 166 11.93 7.22 0.39
C GLY A 166 13.41 6.86 0.55
N SER A 167 14.31 7.85 0.44
CA SER A 167 15.76 7.62 0.60
C SER A 167 16.12 7.21 2.03
N LYS A 168 15.31 7.56 3.03
CA LYS A 168 15.48 7.17 4.44
C LYS A 168 14.84 5.82 4.80
N GLU A 169 14.18 5.16 3.86
CA GLU A 169 13.71 3.79 4.08
C GLU A 169 14.87 2.80 4.13
N ASN A 170 14.62 1.64 4.72
CA ASN A 170 15.62 0.58 4.83
C ASN A 170 16.02 0.01 3.46
N SER A 171 17.13 -0.75 3.44
CA SER A 171 17.67 -1.32 2.21
C SER A 171 16.74 -2.33 1.53
N ILE A 172 15.90 -3.03 2.30
CA ILE A 172 14.97 -4.04 1.78
C ILE A 172 13.86 -3.35 0.98
N MET A 173 13.32 -2.22 1.45
CA MET A 173 12.32 -1.42 0.73
C MET A 173 12.88 -0.86 -0.58
N LYS A 174 14.11 -0.29 -0.53
CA LYS A 174 14.78 0.22 -1.73
C LYS A 174 15.10 -0.88 -2.76
N LYS A 175 15.45 -2.09 -2.29
CA LYS A 175 15.62 -3.26 -3.16
C LYS A 175 14.28 -3.71 -3.74
N SER A 176 13.21 -3.73 -2.94
CA SER A 176 11.86 -4.07 -3.42
C SER A 176 11.39 -3.12 -4.51
N ALA A 177 11.59 -1.82 -4.34
CA ALA A 177 11.24 -0.83 -5.36
C ALA A 177 11.99 -1.06 -6.69
N ARG A 178 13.26 -1.43 -6.64
CA ARG A 178 14.04 -1.81 -7.84
C ARG A 178 13.51 -3.07 -8.50
N ILE A 179 13.23 -4.11 -7.71
CA ILE A 179 12.67 -5.37 -8.24
C ILE A 179 11.35 -5.11 -8.96
N ILE A 180 10.45 -4.30 -8.38
CA ILE A 180 9.20 -3.94 -9.03
C ILE A 180 9.46 -3.23 -10.35
N ALA A 181 10.36 -2.22 -10.34
CA ALA A 181 10.68 -1.47 -11.55
C ALA A 181 11.34 -2.33 -12.63
N ASP A 182 12.21 -3.26 -12.26
CA ASP A 182 12.92 -4.15 -13.19
C ASP A 182 11.98 -5.18 -13.86
N HIS A 183 10.84 -5.52 -13.24
CA HIS A 183 9.83 -6.40 -13.84
C HIS A 183 8.89 -5.67 -14.80
N LEU A 184 8.80 -4.36 -14.74
CA LEU A 184 7.85 -3.55 -15.51
C LEU A 184 8.53 -2.88 -16.72
N LEU A 185 8.04 -3.13 -17.93
CA LEU A 185 8.60 -2.57 -19.17
C LEU A 185 8.42 -1.05 -19.26
N THR A 186 7.33 -0.52 -18.68
CA THR A 186 6.94 0.89 -18.75
C THR A 186 6.92 1.55 -17.36
N SER A 187 8.02 1.34 -16.62
CA SER A 187 8.12 1.90 -15.26
C SER A 187 9.17 3.01 -15.17
N ARG A 188 8.96 3.87 -14.17
CA ARG A 188 9.94 4.84 -13.71
C ARG A 188 10.10 4.69 -12.20
N LEU A 189 11.32 4.44 -11.73
CA LEU A 189 11.66 4.43 -10.31
C LEU A 189 12.18 5.80 -9.89
N GLU A 190 11.60 6.36 -8.83
CA GLU A 190 12.09 7.57 -8.19
C GLU A 190 12.36 7.34 -6.70
N VAL A 191 13.58 7.69 -6.28
CA VAL A 191 13.96 7.73 -4.87
C VAL A 191 13.70 9.14 -4.34
N MET A 192 12.76 9.24 -3.41
CA MET A 192 12.35 10.53 -2.84
C MET A 192 13.32 10.95 -1.74
N GLU A 193 14.13 11.98 -2.01
CA GLU A 193 15.15 12.43 -1.07
C GLU A 193 14.60 12.95 0.24
N ASN A 194 15.19 12.45 1.35
CA ASN A 194 14.83 12.78 2.74
C ASN A 194 13.47 12.29 3.22
N TYR A 195 12.75 11.45 2.47
CA TYR A 195 11.47 10.90 2.89
C TYR A 195 11.61 9.52 3.54
N TYR A 196 10.76 9.29 4.54
CA TYR A 196 10.53 8.02 5.21
C TYR A 196 9.44 7.21 4.51
N HIS A 197 9.11 6.05 5.04
CA HIS A 197 8.05 5.16 4.54
C HIS A 197 6.68 5.86 4.54
N GLY A 198 6.05 5.99 3.37
CA GLY A 198 4.75 6.63 3.20
C GLY A 198 4.72 8.15 3.41
N ASP A 199 5.87 8.75 3.70
CA ASP A 199 5.97 10.18 4.02
C ASP A 199 5.47 11.07 2.88
N PHE A 200 5.75 10.67 1.63
CA PHE A 200 5.40 11.47 0.47
C PHE A 200 3.89 11.58 0.27
N SER A 201 3.15 10.49 0.27
CA SER A 201 1.69 10.50 0.08
C SER A 201 0.95 11.06 1.31
N ILE A 202 1.41 10.73 2.52
CA ILE A 202 0.71 11.09 3.75
C ILE A 202 0.99 12.53 4.16
N ASN A 203 2.28 12.91 4.29
CA ASN A 203 2.66 14.21 4.83
C ASN A 203 2.79 15.29 3.75
N HIS A 204 3.06 14.91 2.50
CA HIS A 204 3.30 15.82 1.38
C HIS A 204 2.28 15.69 0.26
N SER A 205 1.00 15.48 0.61
CA SER A 205 -0.10 15.20 -0.32
C SER A 205 -0.23 16.19 -1.49
N GLY A 206 0.11 17.48 -1.29
CA GLY A 206 0.10 18.47 -2.39
C GLY A 206 1.17 18.20 -3.46
N GLN A 207 2.36 17.77 -3.05
CA GLN A 207 3.43 17.38 -3.97
C GLN A 207 3.12 16.04 -4.65
N TYR A 208 2.51 15.11 -3.92
CA TYR A 208 2.04 13.84 -4.46
C TYR A 208 1.01 14.05 -5.57
N VAL A 209 -0.01 14.88 -5.33
CA VAL A 209 -1.03 15.22 -6.33
C VAL A 209 -0.41 15.87 -7.56
N LYS A 210 0.53 16.81 -7.40
CA LYS A 210 1.25 17.41 -8.53
C LYS A 210 1.97 16.35 -9.37
N LYS A 211 2.64 15.40 -8.72
CA LYS A 211 3.35 14.30 -9.42
C LYS A 211 2.37 13.36 -10.13
N LEU A 212 1.22 13.06 -9.52
CA LEU A 212 0.14 12.28 -10.12
C LEU A 212 -0.37 12.96 -11.39
N LEU A 213 -0.67 14.26 -11.34
CA LEU A 213 -1.15 15.01 -12.51
C LEU A 213 -0.07 15.07 -13.63
N GLN A 214 1.21 15.18 -13.27
CA GLN A 214 2.30 15.11 -14.24
C GLN A 214 2.40 13.73 -14.90
N LEU A 215 2.14 12.64 -14.16
CA LEU A 215 2.14 11.29 -14.73
C LEU A 215 1.03 11.11 -15.77
N ILE A 216 -0.16 11.63 -15.49
CA ILE A 216 -1.32 11.55 -16.40
C ILE A 216 -1.14 12.41 -17.65
N SER A 217 -0.40 13.52 -17.56
CA SER A 217 -0.22 14.47 -18.66
C SER A 217 0.88 14.10 -19.65
N ASN A 218 1.70 13.07 -19.33
CA ASN A 218 2.82 12.58 -20.17
C ASN A 218 2.49 11.19 -20.77
#